data_1c1ba2789c00c7ef991a5ee72a183571
#
_entry.id   1c1ba2789c00c7ef991a5ee72a183571
#
_cell.length_a   1.000
_cell.length_b   1.000
_cell.length_c   1.000
_cell.angle_alpha   90.00
_cell.angle_beta   90.00
_cell.angle_gamma   90.00
#
_symmetry.space_group_name_H-M   'P 1'
#
loop_
_entity.id
_entity.type
_entity.pdbx_description
1 polymer ?
#
loop_
_entity_poly.entity_id
_entity_poly.type
_entity_poly.pdbx_seq_one_letter_code
_entity_poly.pdbx_strand_id
1 'polypeptide(L)'
;FAIDRYAAADGDRVWLYVQEYAAPASIDAESVVRRRNEALAALPGATGVPAERIHLRMRRKTSRGDQYQKLAEAKQFVLVAEGGLQFYVNFTDYLDTGIFLDHRLTRARLRSAAVRKRFLNLFAYTGTATVHAAGGGATATTTVHMSRTYLDWAQRNLALNGLAGPQ
;
A
#
# COMPACT_ATOMS: atom_id res chain seq x y z
N PHE A 1 7.76 14.78 -6.31
CA PHE A 1 7.80 13.33 -6.05
C PHE A 1 7.47 13.05 -4.59
N ALA A 2 6.79 11.91 -4.34
CA ALA A 2 6.80 11.24 -3.04
C ALA A 2 7.45 9.87 -3.24
N ILE A 3 8.26 9.43 -2.27
CA ILE A 3 8.98 8.17 -2.34
C ILE A 3 8.67 7.37 -1.08
N ASP A 4 7.95 6.29 -1.26
CA ASP A 4 7.57 5.36 -0.20
C ASP A 4 8.52 4.17 -0.20
N ARG A 5 8.99 3.79 0.98
CA ARG A 5 9.89 2.65 1.19
C ARG A 5 9.14 1.48 1.82
N TYR A 6 9.17 0.34 1.18
CA TYR A 6 8.57 -0.91 1.63
C TYR A 6 9.66 -1.92 1.95
N ALA A 7 9.65 -2.48 3.15
CA ALA A 7 10.54 -3.56 3.55
C ALA A 7 9.82 -4.91 3.42
N ALA A 8 10.51 -5.91 2.89
CA ALA A 8 10.02 -7.27 2.83
C ALA A 8 9.74 -7.83 4.23
N ALA A 9 8.85 -8.81 4.31
CA ALA A 9 8.54 -9.49 5.56
C ALA A 9 9.75 -10.27 6.13
N ASP A 10 10.66 -10.73 5.27
CA ASP A 10 11.93 -11.38 5.64
C ASP A 10 13.04 -10.38 6.04
N GLY A 11 12.83 -9.08 5.79
CA GLY A 11 13.78 -8.01 6.11
C GLY A 11 14.88 -7.80 5.05
N ASP A 12 15.07 -8.73 4.12
CA ASP A 12 16.22 -8.73 3.21
C ASP A 12 16.04 -7.86 1.97
N ARG A 13 14.79 -7.56 1.62
CA ARG A 13 14.46 -6.82 0.39
C ARG A 13 13.73 -5.54 0.70
N VAL A 14 14.03 -4.52 -0.11
CA VAL A 14 13.38 -3.22 -0.05
C VAL A 14 12.89 -2.86 -1.45
N TRP A 15 11.72 -2.26 -1.53
CA TRP A 15 11.17 -1.65 -2.73
C TRP A 15 10.94 -0.15 -2.48
N LEU A 16 11.07 0.63 -3.54
CA LEU A 16 10.65 2.02 -3.57
C LEU A 16 9.43 2.17 -4.50
N TYR A 17 8.45 2.87 -4.02
CA TYR A 17 7.31 3.30 -4.81
C TYR A 17 7.36 4.81 -4.97
N VAL A 18 7.72 5.24 -6.17
CA VAL A 18 7.95 6.64 -6.52
C VAL A 18 6.68 7.20 -7.15
N GLN A 19 6.07 8.17 -6.52
CA GLN A 19 4.87 8.83 -7.02
C GLN A 19 5.26 10.18 -7.61
N GLU A 20 5.07 10.34 -8.91
CA GLU A 20 5.24 11.61 -9.59
C GLU A 20 3.88 12.31 -9.72
N TYR A 21 3.74 13.47 -9.14
CA TYR A 21 2.57 14.30 -9.31
C TYR A 21 2.69 15.13 -10.58
N ALA A 22 1.58 15.27 -11.32
CA ALA A 22 1.56 16.04 -12.54
C ALA A 22 2.10 17.46 -12.30
N ALA A 23 3.07 17.85 -13.11
CA ALA A 23 3.64 19.19 -13.06
C ALA A 23 2.58 20.22 -13.50
N PRO A 24 2.66 21.50 -13.02
CA PRO A 24 1.86 22.58 -13.57
C PRO A 24 2.08 22.73 -15.08
N ALA A 25 1.03 23.14 -15.79
CA ALA A 25 1.09 23.33 -17.25
C ALA A 25 2.10 24.40 -17.71
N SER A 26 2.57 25.25 -16.79
CA SER A 26 3.60 26.25 -17.04
C SER A 26 5.02 25.66 -17.12
N ILE A 27 5.22 24.40 -16.75
CA ILE A 27 6.52 23.74 -16.82
C ILE A 27 6.62 22.98 -18.13
N ASP A 28 7.69 23.22 -18.86
CA ASP A 28 8.02 22.54 -20.10
C ASP A 28 8.08 21.01 -19.93
N ALA A 29 7.41 20.28 -20.84
CA ALA A 29 7.26 18.84 -20.79
C ALA A 29 8.62 18.09 -20.87
N GLU A 30 9.57 18.60 -21.65
CA GLU A 30 10.91 17.99 -21.77
C GLU A 30 11.68 18.10 -20.46
N SER A 31 11.56 19.26 -19.78
CA SER A 31 12.14 19.47 -18.46
C SER A 31 11.54 18.55 -17.40
N VAL A 32 10.24 18.27 -17.46
CA VAL A 32 9.59 17.30 -16.56
C VAL A 32 10.17 15.89 -16.77
N VAL A 33 10.26 15.46 -18.03
CA VAL A 33 10.81 14.13 -18.39
C VAL A 33 12.28 14.02 -17.96
N ARG A 34 13.09 15.04 -18.25
CA ARG A 34 14.52 15.07 -17.87
C ARG A 34 14.68 14.92 -16.35
N ARG A 35 14.00 15.75 -15.56
CA ARG A 35 14.08 15.70 -14.08
C ARG A 35 13.62 14.37 -13.51
N ARG A 36 12.57 13.77 -14.07
CA ARG A 36 12.12 12.43 -13.69
C ARG A 36 13.20 11.39 -13.92
N ASN A 37 13.81 11.40 -15.11
CA ASN A 37 14.85 10.43 -15.47
C ASN A 37 16.10 10.60 -14.59
N GLU A 38 16.52 11.84 -14.33
CA GLU A 38 17.60 12.17 -13.41
C GLU A 38 17.31 11.66 -11.99
N ALA A 39 16.09 11.92 -11.47
CA ALA A 39 15.68 11.46 -10.16
C ALA A 39 15.69 9.92 -10.06
N LEU A 40 15.12 9.23 -11.05
CA LEU A 40 15.09 7.77 -11.06
C LEU A 40 16.50 7.16 -11.18
N ALA A 41 17.39 7.77 -11.99
CA ALA A 41 18.78 7.32 -12.14
C ALA A 41 19.59 7.49 -10.84
N ALA A 42 19.29 8.52 -10.03
CA ALA A 42 19.99 8.77 -8.77
C ALA A 42 19.55 7.84 -7.63
N LEU A 43 18.32 7.31 -7.68
CA LEU A 43 17.74 6.54 -6.57
C LEU A 43 18.55 5.30 -6.17
N PRO A 44 19.03 4.45 -7.08
CA PRO A 44 19.82 3.28 -6.70
C PRO A 44 21.06 3.63 -5.89
N GLY A 45 21.83 4.64 -6.35
CA GLY A 45 23.04 5.10 -5.65
C GLY A 45 22.73 5.75 -4.31
N ALA A 46 21.63 6.50 -4.20
CA ALA A 46 21.25 7.22 -2.98
C ALA A 46 20.62 6.32 -1.91
N THR A 47 19.97 5.21 -2.30
CA THR A 47 19.17 4.38 -1.38
C THR A 47 19.68 2.96 -1.21
N GLY A 48 20.59 2.50 -2.07
CA GLY A 48 21.03 1.10 -2.14
C GLY A 48 19.96 0.14 -2.68
N VAL A 49 18.82 0.66 -3.16
CA VAL A 49 17.76 -0.17 -3.74
C VAL A 49 17.97 -0.30 -5.23
N PRO A 50 18.11 -1.52 -5.78
CA PRO A 50 18.37 -1.71 -7.19
C PRO A 50 17.18 -1.30 -8.06
N ALA A 51 17.44 -0.87 -9.30
CA ALA A 51 16.47 -0.25 -10.19
C ALA A 51 15.21 -1.11 -10.45
N GLU A 52 15.35 -2.43 -10.51
CA GLU A 52 14.25 -3.38 -10.70
C GLU A 52 13.26 -3.43 -9.52
N ARG A 53 13.61 -2.84 -8.39
CA ARG A 53 12.74 -2.70 -7.21
C ARG A 53 12.25 -1.27 -7.00
N ILE A 54 12.42 -0.41 -7.99
CA ILE A 54 11.93 0.97 -7.98
C ILE A 54 10.75 1.06 -8.95
N HIS A 55 9.56 1.30 -8.42
CA HIS A 55 8.33 1.37 -9.19
C HIS A 55 7.85 2.82 -9.29
N LEU A 56 7.71 3.33 -10.53
CA LEU A 56 7.20 4.66 -10.78
C LEU A 56 5.68 4.65 -11.00
N ARG A 57 4.99 5.58 -10.37
CA ARG A 57 3.57 5.85 -10.59
C ARG A 57 3.34 7.33 -10.89
N MET A 58 2.72 7.58 -12.02
CA MET A 58 2.26 8.93 -12.39
C MET A 58 0.91 9.20 -11.71
N ARG A 59 0.84 10.23 -10.88
CA ARG A 59 -0.39 10.72 -10.25
C ARG A 59 -0.97 11.87 -11.08
N ARG A 60 -2.00 11.58 -11.85
CA ARG A 60 -2.78 12.60 -12.58
C ARG A 60 -4.08 12.87 -11.81
N LYS A 61 -4.67 14.05 -11.98
CA LYS A 61 -6.06 14.26 -11.54
C LYS A 61 -6.96 13.28 -12.29
N THR A 62 -7.51 12.34 -11.55
CA THR A 62 -8.47 11.36 -12.09
C THR A 62 -9.90 11.81 -11.79
N SER A 63 -10.84 11.50 -12.69
CA SER A 63 -12.26 11.68 -12.45
C SER A 63 -12.76 10.72 -11.35
N ARG A 64 -13.92 11.05 -10.74
CA ARG A 64 -14.56 10.16 -9.76
C ARG A 64 -14.81 8.78 -10.40
N GLY A 65 -14.22 7.72 -9.79
CA GLY A 65 -14.38 6.34 -10.24
C GLY A 65 -13.11 5.67 -10.77
N ASP A 66 -12.16 6.41 -11.31
CA ASP A 66 -10.94 5.83 -11.88
C ASP A 66 -9.99 5.23 -10.83
N GLN A 67 -10.13 5.63 -9.56
CA GLN A 67 -9.30 5.16 -8.46
C GLN A 67 -9.43 3.65 -8.18
N TYR A 68 -10.50 3.01 -8.65
CA TYR A 68 -10.73 1.57 -8.49
C TYR A 68 -10.41 0.78 -9.75
N GLN A 69 -10.01 1.45 -10.84
CA GLN A 69 -9.66 0.76 -12.07
C GLN A 69 -8.36 -0.02 -11.90
N LYS A 70 -8.38 -1.23 -12.42
CA LYS A 70 -7.21 -2.07 -12.53
C LYS A 70 -6.39 -1.58 -13.72
N LEU A 71 -5.13 -1.23 -13.48
CA LEU A 71 -4.24 -0.63 -14.48
C LEU A 71 -3.46 -1.68 -15.26
N ALA A 72 -3.24 -2.86 -14.67
CA ALA A 72 -2.54 -4.00 -15.27
C ALA A 72 -3.03 -5.31 -14.65
N GLU A 73 -2.61 -6.43 -15.20
CA GLU A 73 -2.98 -7.77 -14.74
C GLU A 73 -1.77 -8.65 -14.40
N ALA A 74 -0.65 -8.03 -14.00
CA ALA A 74 0.57 -8.75 -13.67
C ALA A 74 0.40 -9.69 -12.46
N LYS A 75 -0.58 -9.41 -11.58
CA LYS A 75 -0.89 -10.16 -10.35
C LYS A 75 0.33 -10.37 -9.45
N GLN A 76 1.32 -9.48 -9.56
CA GLN A 76 2.56 -9.54 -8.79
C GLN A 76 2.36 -8.90 -7.42
N PHE A 77 2.04 -9.73 -6.45
CA PHE A 77 1.96 -9.30 -5.06
C PHE A 77 3.30 -9.54 -4.35
N VAL A 78 3.68 -8.58 -3.54
CA VAL A 78 4.88 -8.63 -2.71
C VAL A 78 4.47 -8.64 -1.25
N LEU A 79 5.21 -9.38 -0.42
CA LEU A 79 5.00 -9.41 1.03
C LEU A 79 5.86 -8.35 1.71
N VAL A 80 5.22 -7.46 2.44
CA VAL A 80 5.87 -6.42 3.24
C VAL A 80 5.46 -6.51 4.70
N ALA A 81 6.26 -5.96 5.58
CA ALA A 81 6.02 -5.97 7.02
C ALA A 81 5.70 -4.56 7.55
N GLU A 82 4.76 -4.48 8.46
CA GLU A 82 4.48 -3.30 9.27
C GLU A 82 4.06 -3.70 10.69
N GLY A 83 4.78 -3.24 11.70
CA GLY A 83 4.43 -3.48 13.10
C GLY A 83 4.38 -4.96 13.51
N GLY A 84 5.21 -5.81 12.91
CA GLY A 84 5.22 -7.26 13.15
C GLY A 84 4.07 -8.02 12.47
N LEU A 85 3.33 -7.37 11.58
CA LEU A 85 2.29 -7.97 10.75
C LEU A 85 2.73 -7.93 9.28
N GLN A 86 2.20 -8.84 8.47
CA GLN A 86 2.54 -8.99 7.07
C GLN A 86 1.37 -8.53 6.18
N PHE A 87 1.70 -7.94 5.04
CA PHE A 87 0.71 -7.44 4.09
C PHE A 87 1.11 -7.74 2.66
N TYR A 88 0.15 -8.13 1.85
CA TYR A 88 0.31 -8.11 0.41
C TYR A 88 0.24 -6.68 -0.10
N VAL A 89 1.21 -6.27 -0.92
CA VAL A 89 1.19 -5.02 -1.69
C VAL A 89 1.36 -5.32 -3.18
N ASN A 90 0.87 -4.42 -4.02
CA ASN A 90 1.00 -4.52 -5.46
C ASN A 90 1.40 -3.16 -6.02
N PHE A 91 2.53 -3.11 -6.72
CA PHE A 91 3.11 -1.86 -7.22
C PHE A 91 2.70 -1.55 -8.67
N THR A 92 2.02 -2.46 -9.37
CA THR A 92 1.79 -2.37 -10.81
C THR A 92 0.32 -2.28 -11.20
N ASP A 93 -0.53 -3.14 -10.62
CA ASP A 93 -1.88 -3.38 -11.14
C ASP A 93 -2.92 -2.36 -10.67
N TYR A 94 -2.66 -1.66 -9.57
CA TYR A 94 -3.60 -0.74 -8.94
C TYR A 94 -3.00 0.66 -8.81
N LEU A 95 -3.86 1.65 -8.66
CA LEU A 95 -3.42 3.03 -8.43
C LEU A 95 -2.65 3.18 -7.11
N ASP A 96 -3.13 2.51 -6.06
CA ASP A 96 -2.52 2.48 -4.74
C ASP A 96 -1.99 1.08 -4.43
N THR A 97 -0.97 1.01 -3.59
CA THR A 97 -0.20 -0.21 -3.33
C THR A 97 -0.91 -1.27 -2.49
N GLY A 98 -2.03 -0.93 -1.87
CA GLY A 98 -2.75 -1.78 -0.92
C GLY A 98 -2.52 -1.42 0.55
N ILE A 99 -1.57 -0.55 0.86
CA ILE A 99 -1.37 -0.02 2.21
C ILE A 99 -1.01 1.47 2.14
N PHE A 100 -1.70 2.30 2.92
CA PHE A 100 -1.40 3.73 3.06
C PHE A 100 -0.39 3.94 4.20
N LEU A 101 0.86 4.27 3.87
CA LEU A 101 1.95 4.38 4.86
C LEU A 101 1.77 5.53 5.83
N ASP A 102 1.11 6.61 5.41
CA ASP A 102 0.77 7.77 6.24
C ASP A 102 -0.17 7.40 7.41
N HIS A 103 -0.98 6.34 7.26
CA HIS A 103 -1.84 5.81 8.32
C HIS A 103 -1.13 4.84 9.29
N ARG A 104 0.17 4.62 9.18
CA ARG A 104 0.92 3.67 10.01
C ARG A 104 0.74 3.93 11.51
N LEU A 105 0.87 5.19 11.93
CA LEU A 105 0.68 5.55 13.35
C LEU A 105 -0.76 5.36 13.81
N THR A 106 -1.72 5.65 12.95
CA THR A 106 -3.15 5.40 13.23
C THR A 106 -3.40 3.91 13.42
N ARG A 107 -2.86 3.05 12.54
CA ARG A 107 -2.99 1.59 12.68
C ARG A 107 -2.35 1.07 13.97
N ALA A 108 -1.17 1.58 14.35
CA ALA A 108 -0.54 1.22 15.62
C ALA A 108 -1.41 1.59 16.84
N ARG A 109 -2.03 2.78 16.82
CA ARG A 109 -2.98 3.20 17.87
C ARG A 109 -4.23 2.33 17.89
N LEU A 110 -4.80 2.02 16.73
CA LEU A 110 -5.95 1.12 16.62
C LEU A 110 -5.64 -0.27 17.18
N ARG A 111 -4.45 -0.82 16.89
CA ARG A 111 -3.99 -2.09 17.45
C ARG A 111 -4.06 -2.10 18.97
N SER A 112 -3.52 -1.09 19.63
CA SER A 112 -3.55 -0.97 21.09
C SER A 112 -4.96 -0.74 21.62
N ALA A 113 -5.75 0.09 20.95
CA ALA A 113 -7.10 0.43 21.38
C ALA A 113 -8.12 -0.71 21.21
N ALA A 114 -7.86 -1.66 20.33
CA ALA A 114 -8.76 -2.77 19.98
C ALA A 114 -8.72 -3.95 20.98
N VAL A 115 -7.76 -3.97 21.91
CA VAL A 115 -7.61 -5.06 22.88
C VAL A 115 -8.91 -5.36 23.60
N ARG A 116 -9.39 -6.61 23.49
CA ARG A 116 -10.66 -7.11 24.07
C ARG A 116 -11.91 -6.34 23.64
N LYS A 117 -11.89 -5.65 22.50
CA LYS A 117 -13.02 -4.93 21.94
C LYS A 117 -13.50 -5.57 20.64
N ARG A 118 -14.72 -5.22 20.24
CA ARG A 118 -15.23 -5.49 18.89
C ARG A 118 -14.85 -4.32 17.99
N PHE A 119 -14.30 -4.61 16.82
CA PHE A 119 -13.81 -3.59 15.88
C PHE A 119 -14.64 -3.62 14.58
N LEU A 120 -15.19 -2.48 14.21
CA LEU A 120 -15.88 -2.27 12.93
C LEU A 120 -15.02 -1.38 12.04
N ASN A 121 -14.68 -1.88 10.85
CA ASN A 121 -13.94 -1.15 9.82
C ASN A 121 -14.87 -0.86 8.63
N LEU A 122 -15.29 0.38 8.49
CA LEU A 122 -16.06 0.87 7.33
C LEU A 122 -15.09 1.46 6.30
N PHE A 123 -15.40 1.27 5.01
CA PHE A 123 -14.51 1.67 3.90
C PHE A 123 -13.12 1.01 3.97
N ALA A 124 -13.11 -0.25 4.33
CA ALA A 124 -11.94 -0.94 4.85
C ALA A 124 -10.77 -1.12 3.88
N TYR A 125 -10.97 -0.87 2.59
CA TYR A 125 -9.99 -1.07 1.52
C TYR A 125 -9.44 -2.50 1.59
N THR A 126 -8.12 -2.69 1.68
CA THR A 126 -7.46 -4.00 1.81
C THR A 126 -7.42 -4.55 3.25
N GLY A 127 -8.20 -3.95 4.16
CA GLY A 127 -8.37 -4.43 5.53
C GLY A 127 -7.16 -4.24 6.45
N THR A 128 -6.20 -3.39 6.11
CA THR A 128 -4.98 -3.22 6.92
C THR A 128 -5.27 -2.79 8.36
N ALA A 129 -6.27 -1.92 8.59
CA ALA A 129 -6.70 -1.54 9.93
C ALA A 129 -7.36 -2.71 10.68
N THR A 130 -8.12 -3.56 9.98
CA THR A 130 -8.72 -4.78 10.55
C THR A 130 -7.65 -5.76 11.01
N VAL A 131 -6.61 -5.98 10.18
CA VAL A 131 -5.47 -6.84 10.53
C VAL A 131 -4.77 -6.34 11.78
N HIS A 132 -4.53 -5.02 11.89
CA HIS A 132 -3.94 -4.42 13.09
C HIS A 132 -4.84 -4.58 14.31
N ALA A 133 -6.14 -4.37 14.19
CA ALA A 133 -7.08 -4.55 15.31
C ALA A 133 -7.15 -6.01 15.77
N ALA A 134 -7.25 -6.95 14.84
CA ALA A 134 -7.27 -8.38 15.15
C ALA A 134 -5.94 -8.84 15.76
N GLY A 135 -4.81 -8.47 15.17
CA GLY A 135 -3.47 -8.75 15.72
C GLY A 135 -3.16 -8.03 17.03
N GLY A 136 -3.96 -7.05 17.40
CA GLY A 136 -3.95 -6.38 18.70
C GLY A 136 -4.79 -7.06 19.77
N GLY A 137 -5.54 -8.11 19.43
CA GLY A 137 -6.40 -8.83 20.39
C GLY A 137 -7.84 -8.33 20.42
N ALA A 138 -8.37 -7.80 19.33
CA ALA A 138 -9.82 -7.59 19.18
C ALA A 138 -10.56 -8.93 19.31
N THR A 139 -11.69 -8.94 20.02
CA THR A 139 -12.51 -10.14 20.23
C THR A 139 -13.34 -10.51 19.00
N ALA A 140 -13.64 -9.53 18.17
CA ALA A 140 -14.29 -9.72 16.87
C ALA A 140 -13.98 -8.52 15.97
N THR A 141 -13.91 -8.78 14.67
CA THR A 141 -13.74 -7.74 13.65
C THR A 141 -14.80 -7.88 12.56
N THR A 142 -15.35 -6.75 12.13
CA THR A 142 -16.26 -6.68 10.98
C THR A 142 -15.65 -5.73 9.96
N THR A 143 -15.51 -6.19 8.71
CA THR A 143 -14.87 -5.45 7.63
C THR A 143 -15.88 -5.20 6.52
N VAL A 144 -16.10 -3.93 6.19
CA VAL A 144 -17.08 -3.52 5.17
C VAL A 144 -16.40 -2.69 4.10
N HIS A 145 -16.58 -3.08 2.83
CA HIS A 145 -16.12 -2.33 1.68
C HIS A 145 -17.02 -2.60 0.47
N MET A 146 -17.14 -1.64 -0.46
CA MET A 146 -17.99 -1.81 -1.65
C MET A 146 -17.38 -2.73 -2.71
N SER A 147 -16.05 -2.77 -2.82
CA SER A 147 -15.34 -3.57 -3.82
C SER A 147 -15.03 -4.97 -3.29
N ARG A 148 -15.54 -5.99 -4.00
CA ARG A 148 -15.23 -7.39 -3.70
C ARG A 148 -13.73 -7.68 -3.82
N THR A 149 -13.06 -7.12 -4.82
CA THR A 149 -11.60 -7.27 -5.01
C THR A 149 -10.81 -6.86 -3.76
N TYR A 150 -11.20 -5.76 -3.14
CA TYR A 150 -10.52 -5.30 -1.93
C TYR A 150 -10.92 -6.10 -0.68
N LEU A 151 -12.12 -6.63 -0.61
CA LEU A 151 -12.51 -7.57 0.45
C LEU A 151 -11.72 -8.89 0.33
N ASP A 152 -11.58 -9.42 -0.87
CA ASP A 152 -10.75 -10.61 -1.11
C ASP A 152 -9.28 -10.36 -0.71
N TRP A 153 -8.77 -9.16 -0.98
CA TRP A 153 -7.43 -8.76 -0.55
C TRP A 153 -7.35 -8.64 0.98
N ALA A 154 -8.37 -8.08 1.63
CA ALA A 154 -8.45 -8.00 3.09
C ALA A 154 -8.46 -9.39 3.74
N GLN A 155 -9.21 -10.34 3.18
CA GLN A 155 -9.21 -11.73 3.64
C GLN A 155 -7.83 -12.38 3.51
N ARG A 156 -7.14 -12.16 2.39
CA ARG A 156 -5.77 -12.64 2.19
C ARG A 156 -4.80 -12.06 3.22
N ASN A 157 -4.93 -10.76 3.53
CA ASN A 157 -4.11 -10.11 4.54
C ASN A 157 -4.38 -10.68 5.95
N LEU A 158 -5.64 -10.96 6.29
CA LEU A 158 -6.00 -11.62 7.55
C LEU A 158 -5.44 -13.04 7.62
N ALA A 159 -5.64 -13.84 6.57
CA ALA A 159 -5.16 -15.22 6.48
C ALA A 159 -3.64 -15.31 6.59
N LEU A 160 -2.92 -14.39 5.93
CA LEU A 160 -1.45 -14.29 5.98
C LEU A 160 -0.90 -14.15 7.41
N ASN A 161 -1.67 -13.51 8.28
CA ASN A 161 -1.31 -13.29 9.70
C ASN A 161 -1.95 -14.31 10.66
N GLY A 162 -2.61 -15.36 10.17
CA GLY A 162 -3.31 -16.33 11.01
C GLY A 162 -4.54 -15.75 11.73
N LEU A 163 -5.10 -14.65 11.20
CA LEU A 163 -6.20 -13.89 11.81
C LEU A 163 -7.55 -14.09 11.09
N ALA A 164 -7.62 -15.00 10.11
CA ALA A 164 -8.87 -15.33 9.45
C ALA A 164 -9.77 -16.10 10.44
N GLY A 165 -10.92 -15.51 10.77
CA GLY A 165 -11.96 -16.17 11.55
C GLY A 165 -12.84 -17.07 10.67
N PRO A 166 -13.81 -17.80 11.27
CA PRO A 166 -14.83 -18.51 10.51
C PRO A 166 -15.57 -17.54 9.61
N GLN A 167 -15.80 -17.96 8.35
CA GLN A 167 -16.56 -17.21 7.35
C GLN A 167 -18.05 -17.30 7.62
#